data_452c63a33f1446e97efb2c3723057729
#
_entry.id   452c63a33f1446e97efb2c3723057729
#
_cell.length_a   1.000
_cell.length_b   1.000
_cell.length_c   1.000
_cell.angle_alpha   90.00
_cell.angle_beta   90.00
_cell.angle_gamma   90.00
#
_symmetry.space_group_name_H-M   'P 1'
#
loop_
_entity.id
_entity.type
_entity.pdbx_description
1 polymer ?
#
loop_
_entity_poly.entity_id
_entity_poly.type
_entity_poly.pdbx_seq_one_letter_code
_entity_poly.pdbx_strand_id
1 'polypeptide(L)'
;MFSTDEAVDVTLRCDNCCMNAVVDKFGKKVKTSSVSEEQFRTTVKVCTSPTFYRWVFGSVGKIVIEGPVEVRNTYKKMLQKSLEIMN
;
A
#
# COMPACT_ATOMS: atom_id res chain seq x y z
N MET A 1 11.04 18.20 16.07
CA MET A 1 9.94 18.00 15.16
C MET A 1 10.26 17.00 14.08
N PHE A 2 9.32 16.20 13.78
CA PHE A 2 9.50 15.20 12.76
C PHE A 2 8.79 15.63 11.50
N SER A 3 9.31 15.19 10.38
CA SER A 3 8.71 15.47 9.10
C SER A 3 7.75 14.35 8.74
N THR A 4 6.49 14.71 8.54
CA THR A 4 5.49 13.76 8.07
C THR A 4 5.42 13.73 6.55
N ASP A 5 6.19 14.61 5.91
CA ASP A 5 6.18 14.75 4.46
C ASP A 5 7.25 13.93 3.77
N GLU A 6 8.03 13.20 4.56
CA GLU A 6 9.10 12.39 4.00
C GLU A 6 8.55 11.17 3.29
N ALA A 7 8.80 11.09 1.99
CA ALA A 7 8.35 9.97 1.20
C ALA A 7 9.30 8.79 1.34
N VAL A 8 8.74 7.60 1.40
CA VAL A 8 9.51 6.37 1.47
C VAL A 8 9.09 5.43 0.34
N ASP A 9 9.99 4.57 -0.05
CA ASP A 9 9.68 3.56 -1.07
C ASP A 9 8.93 2.41 -0.43
N VAL A 10 7.72 2.17 -0.90
CA VAL A 10 6.86 1.11 -0.39
C VAL A 10 6.62 0.10 -1.51
N THR A 11 6.82 -1.17 -1.22
CA THR A 11 6.57 -2.24 -2.16
C THR A 11 5.17 -2.80 -1.92
N LEU A 12 4.37 -2.81 -2.98
CA LEU A 12 3.00 -3.29 -2.95
C LEU A 12 2.85 -4.49 -3.87
N ARG A 13 2.13 -5.49 -3.40
CA ARG A 13 1.71 -6.60 -4.24
C ARG A 13 0.21 -6.43 -4.48
N CYS A 14 -0.19 -6.40 -5.74
CA CYS A 14 -1.54 -6.03 -6.11
C CYS A 14 -2.13 -7.06 -7.08
N ASP A 15 -3.43 -7.27 -6.99
CA ASP A 15 -4.13 -8.01 -8.03
C ASP A 15 -4.15 -7.18 -9.31
N ASN A 16 -4.15 -7.85 -10.46
CA ASN A 16 -4.14 -7.16 -11.75
C ASN A 16 -5.33 -6.23 -11.92
N CYS A 17 -6.46 -6.53 -11.32
CA CYS A 17 -7.63 -5.67 -11.38
C CYS A 17 -7.41 -4.32 -10.71
N CYS A 18 -6.36 -4.19 -9.91
CA CYS A 18 -6.02 -2.93 -9.23
C CYS A 18 -5.06 -2.07 -10.03
N MET A 19 -4.66 -2.49 -11.23
CA MET A 19 -3.71 -1.74 -12.03
C MET A 19 -4.18 -0.30 -12.29
N ASN A 20 -5.46 -0.13 -12.63
CA ASN A 20 -6.00 1.20 -12.87
C ASN A 20 -5.95 2.07 -11.63
N ALA A 21 -6.26 1.49 -10.47
CA ALA A 21 -6.21 2.23 -9.20
C ALA A 21 -4.78 2.68 -8.88
N VAL A 22 -3.81 1.83 -9.13
CA VAL A 22 -2.40 2.15 -8.91
C VAL A 22 -1.94 3.26 -9.85
N VAL A 23 -2.30 3.16 -11.12
CA VAL A 23 -1.95 4.17 -12.13
C VAL A 23 -2.60 5.51 -11.79
N ASP A 24 -3.86 5.49 -11.37
CA ASP A 24 -4.57 6.71 -10.98
C ASP A 24 -3.93 7.37 -9.77
N LYS A 25 -3.46 6.57 -8.82
CA LYS A 25 -2.88 7.09 -7.57
C LYS A 25 -1.45 7.58 -7.77
N PHE A 26 -0.64 6.83 -8.50
CA PHE A 26 0.80 7.07 -8.58
C PHE A 26 1.29 7.52 -9.94
N GLY A 27 0.43 7.51 -10.96
CA GLY A 27 0.78 7.95 -12.30
C GLY A 27 1.18 6.81 -13.22
N LYS A 28 1.21 7.10 -14.50
CA LYS A 28 1.49 6.10 -15.54
C LYS A 28 2.95 5.63 -15.55
N LYS A 29 3.82 6.37 -14.86
CA LYS A 29 5.25 6.04 -14.83
C LYS A 29 5.58 4.99 -13.79
N VAL A 30 4.60 4.51 -13.06
CA VAL A 30 4.82 3.49 -12.04
C VAL A 30 5.38 2.23 -12.70
N LYS A 31 6.42 1.68 -12.08
CA LYS A 31 7.07 0.46 -12.58
C LYS A 31 6.43 -0.74 -11.92
N THR A 32 6.08 -1.72 -12.73
CA THR A 32 5.44 -2.93 -12.23
C THR A 32 6.22 -4.16 -12.68
N SER A 33 6.14 -5.21 -11.87
CA SER A 33 6.74 -6.51 -12.18
C SER A 33 5.69 -7.57 -11.97
N SER A 34 5.62 -8.52 -12.89
CA SER A 34 4.69 -9.63 -12.75
C SER A 34 5.13 -10.56 -11.62
N VAL A 35 4.21 -10.88 -10.73
CA VAL A 35 4.44 -11.87 -9.66
C VAL A 35 3.86 -13.21 -10.08
N SER A 36 2.67 -13.16 -10.69
CA SER A 36 1.97 -14.34 -11.19
C SER A 36 1.05 -13.86 -12.31
N GLU A 37 0.25 -14.77 -12.85
CA GLU A 37 -0.71 -14.43 -13.89
C GLU A 37 -1.77 -13.45 -13.40
N GLU A 38 -2.01 -13.41 -12.09
CA GLU A 38 -3.08 -12.63 -11.51
C GLU A 38 -2.60 -11.43 -10.69
N GLN A 39 -1.30 -11.35 -10.43
CA GLN A 39 -0.76 -10.33 -9.53
C GLN A 39 0.48 -9.68 -10.09
N PHE A 40 0.68 -8.43 -9.69
CA PHE A 40 1.90 -7.69 -10.01
C PHE A 40 2.44 -7.05 -8.74
N ARG A 41 3.71 -6.67 -8.78
CA ARG A 41 4.38 -5.97 -7.71
C ARG A 41 4.86 -4.62 -8.22
N THR A 42 4.74 -3.61 -7.38
CA THR A 42 5.23 -2.28 -7.71
C THR A 42 5.85 -1.64 -6.48
N THR A 43 6.87 -0.81 -6.69
CA THR A 43 7.46 -0.01 -5.62
C THR A 43 7.18 1.44 -5.92
N VAL A 44 6.55 2.13 -4.98
CA VAL A 44 6.16 3.52 -5.15
C VAL A 44 6.72 4.35 -4.00
N LYS A 45 7.06 5.59 -4.33
CA LYS A 45 7.51 6.55 -3.32
C LYS A 45 6.30 7.30 -2.81
N VAL A 46 6.01 7.21 -1.53
CA VAL A 46 4.77 7.71 -0.96
C VAL A 46 4.97 8.14 0.49
N CYS A 47 4.24 9.17 0.89
CA CYS A 47 4.12 9.52 2.30
C CYS A 47 3.18 8.53 2.96
N THR A 48 3.67 7.86 4.00
CA THR A 48 2.87 6.85 4.71
C THR A 48 1.93 7.53 5.71
N SER A 49 0.97 8.24 5.17
CA SER A 49 -0.05 8.95 5.94
C SER A 49 -1.28 8.06 6.13
N PRO A 50 -2.21 8.45 7.04
CA PRO A 50 -3.47 7.72 7.15
C PRO A 50 -4.24 7.61 5.84
N THR A 51 -4.12 8.61 4.97
CA THR A 51 -4.76 8.59 3.65
C THR A 51 -4.22 7.43 2.80
N PHE A 52 -2.91 7.21 2.84
CA PHE A 52 -2.30 6.12 2.11
C PHE A 52 -2.80 4.78 2.63
N TYR A 53 -2.78 4.59 3.94
CA TYR A 53 -3.24 3.33 4.53
C TYR A 53 -4.72 3.06 4.26
N ARG A 54 -5.52 4.12 4.28
CA ARG A 54 -6.94 4.02 3.96
C ARG A 54 -7.13 3.56 2.52
N TRP A 55 -6.33 4.09 1.62
CA TRP A 55 -6.38 3.70 0.21
C TRP A 55 -6.07 2.22 0.05
N VAL A 56 -5.02 1.73 0.72
CA VAL A 56 -4.66 0.32 0.68
C VAL A 56 -5.79 -0.54 1.25
N PHE A 57 -6.32 -0.13 2.38
CA PHE A 57 -7.40 -0.88 3.03
C PHE A 57 -8.66 -0.94 2.15
N GLY A 58 -8.92 0.12 1.42
CA GLY A 58 -10.08 0.21 0.52
C GLY A 58 -10.07 -0.81 -0.60
N SER A 59 -8.92 -1.44 -0.87
CA SER A 59 -8.83 -2.50 -1.88
C SER A 59 -9.38 -3.84 -1.39
N VAL A 60 -9.73 -3.93 -0.12
CA VAL A 60 -10.30 -5.14 0.50
C VAL A 60 -9.37 -6.35 0.32
N GLY A 61 -8.10 -6.13 0.60
CA GLY A 61 -7.10 -7.20 0.55
C GLY A 61 -6.48 -7.47 -0.80
N LYS A 62 -6.87 -6.72 -1.82
CA LYS A 62 -6.29 -6.90 -3.16
C LYS A 62 -4.95 -6.20 -3.32
N ILE A 63 -4.65 -5.27 -2.44
CA ILE A 63 -3.36 -4.59 -2.39
C ILE A 63 -2.73 -4.89 -1.04
N VAL A 64 -1.53 -5.45 -1.06
CA VAL A 64 -0.81 -5.85 0.14
C VAL A 64 0.50 -5.09 0.23
N ILE A 65 0.81 -4.55 1.40
CA ILE A 65 2.09 -3.90 1.64
C ILE A 65 3.11 -5.00 1.95
N GLU A 66 4.07 -5.18 1.06
CA GLU A 66 5.12 -6.18 1.28
C GLU A 66 6.32 -5.63 2.04
N GLY A 67 6.58 -4.37 1.92
CA GLY A 67 7.72 -3.75 2.59
C GLY A 67 7.74 -2.25 2.39
N PRO A 68 8.61 -1.55 3.11
CA PRO A 68 9.52 -2.06 4.14
C PRO A 68 8.78 -2.56 5.38
N VAL A 69 9.49 -3.30 6.20
CA VAL A 69 8.92 -3.97 7.37
C VAL A 69 8.26 -2.98 8.34
N GLU A 70 8.82 -1.79 8.46
CA GLU A 70 8.26 -0.77 9.35
C GLU A 70 6.87 -0.31 8.89
N VAL A 71 6.71 -0.09 7.59
CA VAL A 71 5.43 0.32 7.02
C VAL A 71 4.42 -0.81 7.15
N ARG A 72 4.85 -2.02 6.84
CA ARG A 72 4.00 -3.19 6.95
C ARG A 72 3.50 -3.39 8.37
N ASN A 73 4.39 -3.26 9.35
CA ASN A 73 4.02 -3.43 10.77
C ASN A 73 3.07 -2.33 11.24
N THR A 74 3.30 -1.10 10.81
CA THR A 74 2.41 0.01 11.14
C THR A 74 1.00 -0.27 10.62
N TYR A 75 0.89 -0.73 9.40
CA TYR A 75 -0.40 -1.05 8.80
C TYR A 75 -1.09 -2.19 9.54
N LYS A 76 -0.33 -3.22 9.90
CA LYS A 76 -0.88 -4.34 10.67
C LYS A 76 -1.43 -3.89 12.01
N LYS A 77 -0.72 -3.00 12.71
CA LYS A 77 -1.20 -2.45 13.98
C LYS A 77 -2.47 -1.66 13.83
N MET A 78 -2.58 -0.88 12.75
CA MET A 78 -3.80 -0.13 12.48
C MET A 78 -5.00 -1.04 12.24
N LEU A 79 -4.79 -2.10 11.48
CA LEU A 79 -5.85 -3.08 11.22
C LEU A 79 -6.27 -3.79 12.50
N GLN A 80 -5.31 -4.19 13.31
CA GLN A 80 -5.57 -4.89 14.55
C GLN A 80 -6.35 -4.02 15.53
N LYS A 81 -5.96 -2.75 15.63
CA LYS A 81 -6.67 -1.80 16.49
C LYS A 81 -8.11 -1.60 16.04
N SER A 82 -8.33 -1.50 14.73
CA SER A 82 -9.67 -1.36 14.19
C SER A 82 -10.52 -2.59 14.50
N LEU A 83 -9.92 -3.76 14.41
CA LEU A 83 -10.61 -5.00 14.71
C LEU A 83 -11.00 -5.07 16.19
N GLU A 84 -10.11 -4.66 17.08
CA GLU A 84 -10.39 -4.63 18.52
C GLU A 84 -11.55 -3.69 18.86
N ILE A 85 -11.60 -2.54 18.19
CA ILE A 85 -12.67 -1.56 18.41
C ILE A 85 -14.02 -2.12 17.95
N MET A 86 -14.01 -2.93 16.89
CA MET A 86 -15.23 -3.50 16.34
C MET A 86 -15.78 -4.66 17.17
N ASN A 87 -14.93 -5.25 17.99
CA ASN A 87 -15.34 -6.30 18.88
C ASN A 87 -15.78 -5.70 20.22
#